data_1dc00e6c4b2625a3e2393dbc0dfe1452
#
_entry.id   1dc00e6c4b2625a3e2393dbc0dfe1452
#
_cell.length_a   1.000
_cell.length_b   1.000
_cell.length_c   1.000
_cell.angle_alpha   90.00
_cell.angle_beta   90.00
_cell.angle_gamma   90.00
#
_symmetry.space_group_name_H-M   'P 1'
#
loop_
_entity.id
_entity.type
_entity.pdbx_description
1 polymer ?
#
loop_
_entity_poly.entity_id
_entity_poly.type
_entity_poly.pdbx_seq_one_letter_code
_entity_poly.pdbx_strand_id
1 'polypeptide(L)'
;EGEKILHDNNNLFLYQKHSKMRVLNTPVFYLPYLVTPSPLRKDRKSGFLTPSISLKFWDTKISQTTSFPYYFNIAEDKELTFTPLLNYGGGVNSSQRFIFDYNQLISGGILSTDLTVDSNFEKTNNNKWLSDASLITNYNQNLNEKFELSINSALQTSNNYIQNSDPNNELSYESSLKTSLYLQGYNLKKFDDNININLSTYLVNQNDEDNKKTPTILPFIEYNSGNYKIGYTDTNHTLVYYN
;
A
#
# COMPACT_ATOMS: atom_id res chain seq x y z
N GLU A 1 3.35 -29.30 8.47
CA GLU A 1 3.40 -30.78 8.38
C GLU A 1 2.79 -31.22 7.05
N GLY A 2 3.48 -32.04 6.29
CA GLY A 2 2.98 -32.63 5.04
C GLY A 2 3.25 -34.11 5.00
N GLU A 3 2.36 -34.88 4.39
CA GLU A 3 2.50 -36.33 4.24
C GLU A 3 3.65 -36.68 3.28
N LYS A 4 3.82 -35.89 2.24
CA LYS A 4 4.92 -36.03 1.27
C LYS A 4 5.46 -34.66 0.91
N ILE A 5 6.76 -34.49 1.12
CA ILE A 5 7.50 -33.26 0.75
C ILE A 5 8.56 -33.66 -0.28
N LEU A 6 8.53 -33.03 -1.44
CA LEU A 6 9.50 -33.18 -2.50
C LEU A 6 10.18 -31.81 -2.74
N HIS A 7 11.51 -31.79 -2.62
CA HIS A 7 12.32 -30.65 -3.00
C HIS A 7 12.85 -30.87 -4.41
N ASP A 8 12.41 -30.06 -5.36
CA ASP A 8 12.95 -30.02 -6.72
C ASP A 8 14.19 -29.11 -6.72
N ASN A 9 15.36 -29.70 -6.74
CA ASN A 9 16.62 -28.97 -6.71
C ASN A 9 16.93 -28.26 -8.03
N ASN A 10 16.31 -28.67 -9.15
CA ASN A 10 16.56 -28.06 -10.46
C ASN A 10 15.73 -26.77 -10.61
N ASN A 11 14.45 -26.85 -10.24
CA ASN A 11 13.53 -25.73 -10.34
C ASN A 11 13.43 -24.92 -9.04
N LEU A 12 14.06 -25.40 -7.97
CA LEU A 12 14.06 -24.79 -6.64
C LEU A 12 12.63 -24.54 -6.11
N PHE A 13 11.80 -25.58 -6.16
CA PHE A 13 10.46 -25.61 -5.58
C PHE A 13 10.31 -26.69 -4.52
N LEU A 14 9.51 -26.41 -3.52
CA LEU A 14 9.02 -27.37 -2.53
C LEU A 14 7.59 -27.75 -2.87
N TYR A 15 7.38 -29.00 -3.22
CA TYR A 15 6.05 -29.58 -3.46
C TYR A 15 5.62 -30.31 -2.19
N GLN A 16 4.46 -29.95 -1.65
CA GLN A 16 3.93 -30.58 -0.45
C GLN A 16 2.54 -31.13 -0.74
N LYS A 17 2.32 -32.40 -0.43
CA LYS A 17 1.01 -33.06 -0.52
C LYS A 17 0.41 -33.20 0.87
N HIS A 18 -0.89 -33.03 0.97
CA HIS A 18 -1.65 -33.14 2.21
C HIS A 18 -1.06 -32.31 3.36
N SER A 19 -0.76 -31.05 3.05
CA SER A 19 -0.17 -30.13 4.02
C SER A 19 -1.19 -29.72 5.06
N LYS A 20 -0.82 -29.84 6.33
CA LYS A 20 -1.64 -29.46 7.49
C LYS A 20 -0.88 -28.43 8.32
N MET A 21 -1.53 -27.30 8.59
CA MET A 21 -1.06 -26.37 9.61
C MET A 21 -1.73 -26.74 10.93
N ARG A 22 -0.94 -26.87 12.01
CA ARG A 22 -1.44 -27.18 13.35
C ARG A 22 -1.09 -26.06 14.31
N VAL A 23 -2.05 -25.72 15.15
CA VAL A 23 -1.85 -24.84 16.30
C VAL A 23 -2.16 -25.67 17.55
N LEU A 24 -1.22 -25.74 18.48
CA LEU A 24 -1.32 -26.55 19.68
C LEU A 24 -1.81 -28.01 19.40
N ASN A 25 -1.20 -28.66 18.42
CA ASN A 25 -1.54 -29.98 17.91
C ASN A 25 -2.89 -30.13 17.21
N THR A 26 -3.71 -29.08 17.15
CA THR A 26 -5.00 -29.08 16.46
C THR A 26 -4.81 -28.68 15.01
N PRO A 27 -5.25 -29.44 14.00
CA PRO A 27 -5.16 -29.07 12.61
C PRO A 27 -6.16 -27.93 12.35
N VAL A 28 -5.64 -26.74 12.02
CA VAL A 28 -6.46 -25.54 11.76
C VAL A 28 -6.60 -25.25 10.28
N PHE A 29 -5.73 -25.85 9.46
CA PHE A 29 -5.74 -25.61 8.02
C PHE A 29 -5.19 -26.82 7.26
N TYR A 30 -5.81 -27.12 6.11
CA TYR A 30 -5.43 -28.23 5.24
C TYR A 30 -5.39 -27.78 3.77
N LEU A 31 -4.27 -28.11 3.11
CA LEU A 31 -4.13 -27.96 1.65
C LEU A 31 -3.79 -29.35 1.05
N PRO A 32 -4.57 -29.83 0.08
CA PRO A 32 -4.27 -31.08 -0.58
C PRO A 32 -2.95 -31.04 -1.35
N TYR A 33 -2.59 -29.86 -1.85
CA TYR A 33 -1.36 -29.61 -2.60
C TYR A 33 -0.88 -28.18 -2.39
N LEU A 34 0.38 -28.02 -2.04
CA LEU A 34 1.04 -26.72 -1.86
C LEU A 34 2.39 -26.72 -2.57
N VAL A 35 2.63 -25.68 -3.37
CA VAL A 35 3.93 -25.43 -4.00
C VAL A 35 4.46 -24.12 -3.49
N THR A 36 5.64 -24.14 -2.91
CA THR A 36 6.33 -22.94 -2.43
C THR A 36 7.72 -22.84 -3.05
N PRO A 37 8.22 -21.62 -3.35
CA PRO A 37 9.61 -21.46 -3.73
C PRO A 37 10.55 -21.98 -2.63
N SER A 38 11.63 -22.63 -3.02
CA SER A 38 12.68 -23.03 -2.07
C SER A 38 13.37 -21.80 -1.47
N PRO A 39 13.72 -21.81 -0.18
CA PRO A 39 14.53 -20.75 0.43
C PRO A 39 15.91 -20.55 -0.23
N LEU A 40 16.41 -21.56 -0.95
CA LEU A 40 17.68 -21.50 -1.68
C LEU A 40 17.58 -20.73 -3.01
N ARG A 41 16.38 -20.34 -3.39
CA ARG A 41 16.15 -19.66 -4.65
C ARG A 41 16.53 -18.19 -4.56
N LYS A 42 17.36 -17.74 -5.50
CA LYS A 42 17.75 -16.33 -5.64
C LYS A 42 16.84 -15.56 -6.61
N ASP A 43 16.26 -16.26 -7.59
CA ASP A 43 15.40 -15.62 -8.59
C ASP A 43 13.98 -15.43 -8.07
N ARG A 44 13.38 -14.27 -8.33
CA ARG A 44 11.98 -14.03 -8.05
C ARG A 44 11.10 -14.89 -8.95
N LYS A 45 10.12 -15.59 -8.39
CA LYS A 45 9.09 -16.31 -9.17
C LYS A 45 7.75 -16.19 -8.47
N SER A 46 6.71 -16.20 -9.31
CA SER A 46 5.34 -16.24 -8.84
C SER A 46 5.06 -17.49 -8.02
N GLY A 47 4.26 -17.35 -6.96
CA GLY A 47 3.88 -18.47 -6.11
C GLY A 47 3.13 -18.04 -4.86
N PHE A 48 2.56 -19.02 -4.16
CA PHE A 48 1.94 -18.80 -2.86
C PHE A 48 2.99 -18.43 -1.82
N LEU A 49 2.70 -17.38 -1.07
CA LEU A 49 3.44 -17.02 0.13
C LEU A 49 2.88 -17.77 1.34
N THR A 50 3.51 -17.62 2.48
CA THR A 50 3.07 -18.29 3.69
C THR A 50 1.68 -17.82 4.11
N PRO A 51 0.67 -18.68 4.17
CA PRO A 51 -0.64 -18.32 4.67
C PRO A 51 -0.58 -17.94 6.14
N SER A 52 -1.43 -17.02 6.56
CA SER A 52 -1.55 -16.65 7.97
C SER A 52 -2.94 -16.93 8.52
N ILE A 53 -3.01 -17.22 9.80
CA ILE A 53 -4.27 -17.40 10.53
C ILE A 53 -4.19 -16.54 11.78
N SER A 54 -5.17 -15.67 11.95
CA SER A 54 -5.35 -14.84 13.14
C SER A 54 -6.67 -15.23 13.83
N LEU A 55 -6.61 -15.46 15.12
CA LEU A 55 -7.78 -15.74 15.96
C LEU A 55 -8.00 -14.55 16.89
N LYS A 56 -9.21 -14.03 16.92
CA LYS A 56 -9.64 -12.99 17.86
C LYS A 56 -10.69 -13.58 18.80
N PHE A 57 -10.46 -13.40 20.08
CA PHE A 57 -11.35 -13.88 21.14
C PHE A 57 -12.08 -12.67 21.73
N TRP A 58 -13.42 -12.70 21.69
CA TRP A 58 -14.27 -11.67 22.23
C TRP A 58 -15.28 -12.32 23.16
N ASP A 59 -15.11 -12.13 24.44
CA ASP A 59 -16.06 -12.64 25.45
C ASP A 59 -16.45 -14.11 25.19
N THR A 60 -17.59 -14.37 24.57
CA THR A 60 -18.07 -15.72 24.21
C THR A 60 -17.92 -16.08 22.72
N LYS A 61 -17.32 -15.20 21.92
CA LYS A 61 -17.22 -15.36 20.46
C LYS A 61 -15.80 -15.47 19.99
N ILE A 62 -15.58 -16.32 19.01
CA ILE A 62 -14.28 -16.49 18.35
C ILE A 62 -14.48 -16.09 16.88
N SER A 63 -13.64 -15.19 16.39
CA SER A 63 -13.51 -14.89 14.97
C SER A 63 -12.14 -15.33 14.47
N GLN A 64 -12.12 -15.82 13.24
CA GLN A 64 -10.92 -16.26 12.56
C GLN A 64 -10.76 -15.45 11.27
N THR A 65 -9.56 -14.94 11.05
CA THR A 65 -9.14 -14.37 9.77
C THR A 65 -8.03 -15.24 9.19
N THR A 66 -8.21 -15.67 7.94
CA THR A 66 -7.21 -16.47 7.24
C THR A 66 -6.80 -15.75 5.96
N SER A 67 -5.50 -15.63 5.69
CA SER A 67 -4.97 -15.04 4.47
C SER A 67 -4.21 -16.06 3.63
N PHE A 68 -4.30 -15.91 2.30
CA PHE A 68 -3.64 -16.74 1.30
C PHE A 68 -2.92 -15.88 0.27
N PRO A 69 -1.81 -15.23 0.63
CA PRO A 69 -1.15 -14.34 -0.29
C PRO A 69 -0.52 -15.10 -1.45
N TYR A 70 -0.67 -14.56 -2.65
CA TYR A 70 -0.03 -15.04 -3.87
C TYR A 70 0.79 -13.91 -4.49
N TYR A 71 2.07 -14.18 -4.69
CA TYR A 71 3.00 -13.27 -5.31
C TYR A 71 3.07 -13.52 -6.82
N PHE A 72 2.88 -12.46 -7.60
CA PHE A 72 3.04 -12.43 -9.04
C PHE A 72 4.34 -11.70 -9.40
N ASN A 73 5.32 -12.42 -9.93
CA ASN A 73 6.45 -11.81 -10.60
C ASN A 73 6.03 -11.50 -12.04
N ILE A 74 5.59 -10.26 -12.30
CA ILE A 74 5.05 -9.85 -13.60
C ILE A 74 6.19 -9.63 -14.58
N ALA A 75 7.26 -8.94 -14.14
CA ALA A 75 8.48 -8.67 -14.89
C ALA A 75 9.64 -8.40 -13.92
N GLU A 76 10.82 -8.14 -14.43
CA GLU A 76 12.01 -7.82 -13.60
C GLU A 76 11.82 -6.54 -12.79
N ASP A 77 11.06 -5.61 -13.33
CA ASP A 77 10.80 -4.28 -12.76
C ASP A 77 9.45 -4.15 -12.05
N LYS A 78 8.58 -5.18 -12.07
CA LYS A 78 7.22 -5.06 -11.51
C LYS A 78 6.70 -6.36 -10.90
N GLU A 79 5.99 -6.18 -9.80
CA GLU A 79 5.44 -7.26 -9.00
C GLU A 79 4.05 -6.89 -8.45
N LEU A 80 3.26 -7.90 -8.15
CA LEU A 80 1.97 -7.76 -7.50
C LEU A 80 1.83 -8.86 -6.45
N THR A 81 1.43 -8.50 -5.25
CA THR A 81 0.97 -9.45 -4.24
C THR A 81 -0.54 -9.32 -4.10
N PHE A 82 -1.25 -10.42 -4.32
CA PHE A 82 -2.68 -10.52 -4.08
C PHE A 82 -2.93 -11.31 -2.80
N THR A 83 -3.60 -10.69 -1.82
CA THR A 83 -3.88 -11.31 -0.51
C THR A 83 -5.38 -11.32 -0.24
N PRO A 84 -6.09 -12.43 -0.53
CA PRO A 84 -7.44 -12.63 -0.02
C PRO A 84 -7.40 -12.90 1.48
N LEU A 85 -8.23 -12.15 2.23
CA LEU A 85 -8.50 -12.38 3.65
C LEU A 85 -9.93 -12.87 3.81
N LEU A 86 -10.06 -14.05 4.39
CA LEU A 86 -11.33 -14.69 4.66
C LEU A 86 -11.65 -14.58 6.15
N ASN A 87 -12.76 -13.94 6.48
CA ASN A 87 -13.21 -13.74 7.86
C ASN A 87 -14.35 -14.70 8.17
N TYR A 88 -14.23 -15.44 9.28
CA TYR A 88 -15.23 -16.38 9.76
C TYR A 88 -15.49 -16.19 11.26
N GLY A 89 -16.72 -16.48 11.71
CA GLY A 89 -17.05 -16.60 13.12
C GLY A 89 -17.92 -15.50 13.69
N GLY A 90 -18.24 -15.64 14.97
CA GLY A 90 -19.27 -14.87 15.62
C GLY A 90 -18.97 -13.38 15.78
N GLY A 91 -19.85 -12.54 15.23
CA GLY A 91 -19.82 -11.09 15.42
C GLY A 91 -19.02 -10.32 14.39
N VAL A 92 -18.41 -11.00 13.42
CA VAL A 92 -17.84 -10.36 12.22
C VAL A 92 -18.85 -10.55 11.11
N ASN A 93 -19.24 -9.47 10.44
CA ASN A 93 -19.92 -9.59 9.17
C ASN A 93 -19.03 -10.45 8.27
N SER A 94 -19.63 -11.38 7.51
CA SER A 94 -18.91 -12.29 6.60
C SER A 94 -18.29 -11.55 5.41
N SER A 95 -17.74 -10.36 5.66
CA SER A 95 -17.04 -9.56 4.66
C SER A 95 -15.69 -10.21 4.34
N GLN A 96 -15.42 -10.35 3.07
CA GLN A 96 -14.14 -10.80 2.56
C GLN A 96 -13.34 -9.57 2.15
N ARG A 97 -12.05 -9.57 2.48
CA ARG A 97 -11.13 -8.49 2.12
C ARG A 97 -10.15 -8.97 1.07
N PHE A 98 -9.90 -8.13 0.09
CA PHE A 98 -8.91 -8.38 -0.96
C PHE A 98 -7.90 -7.25 -0.93
N ILE A 99 -6.62 -7.60 -0.79
CA ILE A 99 -5.51 -6.65 -0.79
C ILE A 99 -4.66 -6.91 -2.02
N PHE A 100 -4.31 -5.84 -2.74
CA PHE A 100 -3.45 -5.83 -3.92
C PHE A 100 -2.31 -4.86 -3.67
N ASP A 101 -1.10 -5.40 -3.49
CA ASP A 101 0.13 -4.62 -3.30
C ASP A 101 0.91 -4.67 -4.61
N TYR A 102 0.94 -3.56 -5.34
CA TYR A 102 1.64 -3.43 -6.60
C TYR A 102 2.86 -2.54 -6.46
N ASN A 103 4.01 -3.04 -6.92
CA ASN A 103 5.27 -2.31 -6.94
C ASN A 103 5.89 -2.36 -8.33
N GLN A 104 6.38 -1.20 -8.80
CA GLN A 104 7.08 -1.08 -10.07
C GLN A 104 8.29 -0.18 -9.94
N LEU A 105 9.44 -0.68 -10.39
CA LEU A 105 10.63 0.14 -10.64
C LEU A 105 10.47 0.82 -12.00
N ILE A 106 10.64 2.14 -12.03
CA ILE A 106 10.59 2.96 -13.23
C ILE A 106 11.97 3.56 -13.43
N SER A 107 12.33 3.94 -14.65
CA SER A 107 13.59 4.64 -14.88
C SER A 107 13.68 5.89 -14.00
N GLY A 108 14.60 5.86 -13.04
CA GLY A 108 14.79 6.95 -12.06
C GLY A 108 13.77 7.01 -10.93
N GLY A 109 12.95 5.95 -10.71
CA GLY A 109 11.91 6.05 -9.69
C GLY A 109 11.23 4.75 -9.29
N ILE A 110 10.23 4.89 -8.42
CA ILE A 110 9.43 3.78 -7.87
C ILE A 110 7.96 4.20 -7.85
N LEU A 111 7.10 3.28 -8.27
CA LEU A 111 5.66 3.32 -8.03
C LEU A 111 5.28 2.20 -7.05
N SER A 112 4.59 2.55 -5.98
CA SER A 112 3.96 1.61 -5.04
C SER A 112 2.48 1.94 -4.91
N THR A 113 1.62 0.93 -5.01
CA THR A 113 0.17 1.12 -4.92
C THR A 113 -0.45 -0.03 -4.14
N ASP A 114 -1.15 0.33 -3.06
CA ASP A 114 -1.88 -0.59 -2.19
C ASP A 114 -3.38 -0.35 -2.35
N LEU A 115 -4.09 -1.32 -2.90
CA LEU A 115 -5.54 -1.31 -3.02
C LEU A 115 -6.13 -2.34 -2.06
N THR A 116 -6.94 -1.89 -1.13
CA THR A 116 -7.72 -2.75 -0.23
C THR A 116 -9.19 -2.61 -0.54
N VAL A 117 -9.89 -3.73 -0.69
CA VAL A 117 -11.31 -3.78 -1.05
C VAL A 117 -12.03 -4.76 -0.14
N ASP A 118 -13.11 -4.31 0.51
CA ASP A 118 -14.01 -5.18 1.26
C ASP A 118 -15.24 -5.52 0.43
N SER A 119 -15.60 -6.81 0.42
CA SER A 119 -16.76 -7.33 -0.28
C SER A 119 -17.71 -8.01 0.70
N ASN A 120 -18.98 -7.62 0.69
CA ASN A 120 -20.05 -8.28 1.43
C ASN A 120 -20.74 -9.28 0.52
N PHE A 121 -20.59 -10.59 0.80
CA PHE A 121 -21.31 -11.65 0.12
C PHE A 121 -22.75 -11.83 0.66
N GLU A 122 -23.04 -11.32 1.83
CA GLU A 122 -24.41 -11.27 2.34
C GLU A 122 -25.16 -10.12 1.65
N LYS A 123 -26.26 -10.47 0.97
CA LYS A 123 -27.17 -9.49 0.36
C LYS A 123 -27.77 -8.60 1.44
N THR A 124 -27.13 -7.50 1.75
CA THR A 124 -27.81 -6.37 2.38
C THR A 124 -28.75 -5.73 1.38
N ASN A 125 -29.82 -5.11 1.86
CA ASN A 125 -30.92 -4.53 1.07
C ASN A 125 -30.50 -3.58 -0.08
N ASN A 126 -29.22 -3.24 -0.22
CA ASN A 126 -28.68 -2.32 -1.21
C ASN A 126 -27.97 -2.96 -2.40
N ASN A 127 -27.96 -4.30 -2.54
CA ASN A 127 -27.33 -5.03 -3.68
C ASN A 127 -25.89 -4.61 -4.04
N LYS A 128 -25.13 -4.01 -3.12
CA LYS A 128 -23.73 -3.64 -3.37
C LYS A 128 -22.81 -4.77 -2.96
N TRP A 129 -22.08 -5.32 -3.93
CA TRP A 129 -21.03 -6.33 -3.72
C TRP A 129 -19.78 -5.74 -3.05
N LEU A 130 -19.47 -4.49 -3.34
CA LEU A 130 -18.40 -3.71 -2.74
C LEU A 130 -18.97 -2.89 -1.61
N SER A 131 -18.41 -3.05 -0.40
CA SER A 131 -18.78 -2.22 0.75
C SER A 131 -17.87 -1.02 0.86
N ASP A 132 -16.57 -1.25 0.99
CA ASP A 132 -15.58 -0.23 1.24
C ASP A 132 -14.26 -0.53 0.53
N ALA A 133 -13.46 0.52 0.29
CA ALA A 133 -12.17 0.40 -0.33
C ALA A 133 -11.22 1.52 0.12
N SER A 134 -9.92 1.26 0.06
CA SER A 134 -8.87 2.27 0.15
C SER A 134 -7.83 2.07 -0.95
N LEU A 135 -7.28 3.18 -1.41
CA LEU A 135 -6.21 3.23 -2.39
C LEU A 135 -5.10 4.14 -1.86
N ILE A 136 -3.93 3.57 -1.64
CA ILE A 136 -2.73 4.31 -1.24
C ILE A 136 -1.73 4.17 -2.38
N THR A 137 -1.25 5.29 -2.91
CA THR A 137 -0.29 5.32 -4.01
C THR A 137 0.86 6.24 -3.67
N ASN A 138 2.06 5.74 -3.82
CA ASN A 138 3.31 6.50 -3.71
C ASN A 138 4.08 6.35 -5.01
N TYR A 139 4.33 7.47 -5.65
CA TYR A 139 5.10 7.56 -6.88
C TYR A 139 6.20 8.59 -6.72
N ASN A 140 7.44 8.17 -6.92
CA ASN A 140 8.60 9.06 -6.90
C ASN A 140 9.44 8.78 -8.13
N GLN A 141 9.77 9.82 -8.89
CA GLN A 141 10.59 9.70 -10.08
C GLN A 141 11.52 10.90 -10.25
N ASN A 142 12.79 10.63 -10.49
CA ASN A 142 13.73 11.60 -11.02
C ASN A 142 13.50 11.72 -12.53
N LEU A 143 12.85 12.80 -12.98
CA LEU A 143 12.59 13.06 -14.40
C LEU A 143 13.89 13.30 -15.16
N ASN A 144 14.85 13.93 -14.50
CA ASN A 144 16.22 14.15 -14.96
C ASN A 144 17.10 14.57 -13.77
N GLU A 145 18.34 14.96 -14.01
CA GLU A 145 19.29 15.39 -12.97
C GLU A 145 18.83 16.61 -12.16
N LYS A 146 17.83 17.35 -12.65
CA LYS A 146 17.37 18.60 -12.03
C LYS A 146 15.94 18.53 -11.50
N PHE A 147 15.11 17.62 -11.97
CA PHE A 147 13.70 17.57 -11.62
C PHE A 147 13.29 16.23 -11.02
N GLU A 148 12.59 16.31 -9.91
CA GLU A 148 11.96 15.19 -9.22
C GLU A 148 10.45 15.40 -9.15
N LEU A 149 9.68 14.36 -9.46
CA LEU A 149 8.23 14.32 -9.35
C LEU A 149 7.83 13.31 -8.29
N SER A 150 7.02 13.75 -7.32
CA SER A 150 6.42 12.89 -6.31
C SER A 150 4.90 13.01 -6.34
N ILE A 151 4.21 11.89 -6.34
CA ILE A 151 2.75 11.81 -6.18
C ILE A 151 2.48 10.89 -4.99
N ASN A 152 1.85 11.42 -3.96
CA ASN A 152 1.40 10.65 -2.81
C ASN A 152 -0.11 10.80 -2.72
N SER A 153 -0.83 9.70 -2.70
CA SER A 153 -2.29 9.69 -2.64
C SER A 153 -2.76 8.69 -1.62
N ALA A 154 -3.70 9.10 -0.77
CA ALA A 154 -4.40 8.23 0.15
C ALA A 154 -5.89 8.53 0.05
N LEU A 155 -6.64 7.56 -0.44
CA LEU A 155 -8.08 7.64 -0.67
C LEU A 155 -8.80 6.52 0.06
N GLN A 156 -9.98 6.80 0.57
CA GLN A 156 -10.88 5.79 1.15
C GLN A 156 -12.34 6.12 0.84
N THR A 157 -13.18 5.10 0.81
CA THR A 157 -14.61 5.24 0.50
C THR A 157 -15.44 5.64 1.70
N SER A 158 -15.02 5.26 2.90
CA SER A 158 -15.66 5.63 4.16
C SER A 158 -14.63 6.07 5.20
N ASN A 159 -15.04 6.93 6.12
CA ASN A 159 -14.19 7.40 7.21
C ASN A 159 -13.75 6.21 8.08
N ASN A 160 -12.56 6.30 8.64
CA ASN A 160 -11.92 5.25 9.44
C ASN A 160 -11.66 3.92 8.71
N TYR A 161 -11.86 3.83 7.38
CA TYR A 161 -11.69 2.55 6.69
C TYR A 161 -10.24 2.04 6.77
N ILE A 162 -9.24 2.90 6.51
CA ILE A 162 -7.81 2.51 6.60
C ILE A 162 -7.50 2.04 8.02
N GLN A 163 -7.94 2.76 9.06
CA GLN A 163 -7.74 2.37 10.45
C GLN A 163 -8.36 1.01 10.78
N ASN A 164 -9.56 0.74 10.28
CA ASN A 164 -10.27 -0.51 10.52
C ASN A 164 -9.70 -1.68 9.70
N SER A 165 -9.15 -1.38 8.51
CA SER A 165 -8.61 -2.39 7.62
C SER A 165 -7.18 -2.77 7.99
N ASP A 166 -6.33 -1.80 8.28
CA ASP A 166 -4.94 -1.96 8.68
C ASP A 166 -4.56 -0.98 9.81
N PRO A 167 -4.80 -1.35 11.07
CA PRO A 167 -4.46 -0.49 12.22
C PRO A 167 -2.96 -0.20 12.36
N ASN A 168 -2.09 -0.97 11.71
CA ASN A 168 -0.63 -0.77 11.75
C ASN A 168 -0.13 0.20 10.67
N ASN A 169 -0.99 0.61 9.74
CA ASN A 169 -0.65 1.60 8.74
C ASN A 169 -0.43 2.97 9.39
N GLU A 170 0.62 3.68 9.00
CA GLU A 170 0.94 5.01 9.54
C GLU A 170 -0.22 6.00 9.35
N LEU A 171 -0.95 5.90 8.24
CA LEU A 171 -2.10 6.75 7.93
C LEU A 171 -3.32 6.50 8.81
N SER A 172 -3.36 5.38 9.55
CA SER A 172 -4.51 5.00 10.38
C SER A 172 -4.83 6.00 11.49
N TYR A 173 -3.81 6.73 11.94
CA TYR A 173 -3.94 7.69 13.06
C TYR A 173 -3.90 9.15 12.60
N GLU A 174 -3.76 9.41 11.31
CA GLU A 174 -3.82 10.74 10.75
C GLU A 174 -5.26 11.29 10.79
N SER A 175 -5.43 12.56 11.12
CA SER A 175 -6.75 13.21 11.14
C SER A 175 -7.32 13.41 9.73
N SER A 176 -6.44 13.56 8.74
CA SER A 176 -6.79 13.74 7.34
C SER A 176 -5.81 13.03 6.41
N LEU A 177 -6.34 12.46 5.33
CA LEU A 177 -5.55 11.81 4.29
C LEU A 177 -5.17 12.84 3.23
N LYS A 178 -3.88 12.98 2.98
CA LYS A 178 -3.34 13.92 2.00
C LYS A 178 -3.15 13.23 0.64
N THR A 179 -3.67 13.86 -0.41
CA THR A 179 -3.26 13.59 -1.80
C THR A 179 -2.47 14.77 -2.31
N SER A 180 -1.25 14.55 -2.77
CA SER A 180 -0.36 15.62 -3.24
C SER A 180 0.40 15.22 -4.49
N LEU A 181 0.57 16.19 -5.37
CA LEU A 181 1.54 16.17 -6.46
C LEU A 181 2.59 17.22 -6.15
N TYR A 182 3.85 16.81 -6.14
CA TYR A 182 4.99 17.63 -5.80
C TYR A 182 6.06 17.54 -6.87
N LEU A 183 6.40 18.69 -7.48
CA LEU A 183 7.46 18.80 -8.46
C LEU A 183 8.57 19.69 -7.88
N GLN A 184 9.76 19.14 -7.75
CA GLN A 184 10.95 19.86 -7.32
C GLN A 184 11.94 20.03 -8.46
N GLY A 185 12.53 21.21 -8.56
CA GLY A 185 13.62 21.48 -9.47
C GLY A 185 14.82 22.08 -8.75
N TYR A 186 16.02 21.63 -9.09
CA TYR A 186 17.28 22.01 -8.46
C TYR A 186 18.28 22.52 -9.49
N ASN A 187 19.13 23.48 -9.09
CA ASN A 187 20.25 23.97 -9.90
C ASN A 187 19.84 24.41 -11.31
N LEU A 188 18.72 25.14 -11.43
CA LEU A 188 18.16 25.52 -12.71
C LEU A 188 19.07 26.49 -13.46
N LYS A 189 19.71 27.44 -12.75
CA LYS A 189 20.54 28.52 -13.28
C LYS A 189 21.99 28.57 -12.78
N LYS A 190 22.53 27.53 -12.15
CA LYS A 190 23.89 27.47 -11.60
C LYS A 190 24.13 28.20 -10.27
N PHE A 191 23.10 28.60 -9.53
CA PHE A 191 23.22 29.34 -8.28
C PHE A 191 22.61 28.61 -7.09
N ASP A 192 22.55 27.26 -7.11
CA ASP A 192 21.84 26.45 -6.12
C ASP A 192 20.37 26.85 -5.99
N ASP A 193 19.81 27.38 -7.07
CA ASP A 193 18.41 27.77 -7.14
C ASP A 193 17.49 26.54 -7.18
N ASN A 194 16.32 26.67 -6.59
CA ASN A 194 15.33 25.61 -6.58
C ASN A 194 13.92 26.15 -6.85
N ILE A 195 13.08 25.28 -7.38
CA ILE A 195 11.65 25.52 -7.56
C ILE A 195 10.88 24.36 -6.96
N ASN A 196 9.83 24.69 -6.20
CA ASN A 196 8.91 23.74 -5.62
C ASN A 196 7.50 24.07 -6.08
N ILE A 197 6.82 23.10 -6.68
CA ILE A 197 5.42 23.21 -7.08
C ILE A 197 4.64 22.13 -6.33
N ASN A 198 3.65 22.54 -5.55
CA ASN A 198 2.83 21.63 -4.76
C ASN A 198 1.35 21.85 -5.04
N LEU A 199 0.65 20.75 -5.34
CA LEU A 199 -0.80 20.68 -5.36
C LEU A 199 -1.23 19.66 -4.33
N SER A 200 -2.12 20.03 -3.42
CA SER A 200 -2.54 19.13 -2.34
C SER A 200 -4.03 19.24 -2.08
N THR A 201 -4.67 18.11 -1.86
CA THR A 201 -6.02 18.01 -1.35
C THR A 201 -6.06 17.05 -0.16
N TYR A 202 -7.05 17.20 0.68
CA TYR A 202 -7.19 16.43 1.91
C TYR A 202 -8.59 15.84 2.00
N LEU A 203 -8.67 14.62 2.52
CA LEU A 203 -9.91 13.94 2.88
C LEU A 203 -9.92 13.72 4.40
N VAL A 204 -11.07 13.89 5.04
CA VAL A 204 -11.23 13.53 6.45
C VAL A 204 -10.99 12.04 6.62
N ASN A 205 -10.09 11.67 7.52
CA ASN A 205 -9.76 10.27 7.80
C ASN A 205 -10.64 9.72 8.92
N GLN A 206 -10.80 10.48 9.99
CA GLN A 206 -11.48 10.08 11.22
C GLN A 206 -12.72 10.94 11.44
N ASN A 207 -13.74 10.34 12.08
CA ASN A 207 -15.03 10.96 12.39
C ASN A 207 -15.91 11.29 11.18
N ASP A 208 -17.17 11.64 11.45
CA ASP A 208 -18.17 12.03 10.43
C ASP A 208 -18.08 13.53 10.04
N GLU A 209 -16.87 14.10 10.09
CA GLU A 209 -16.69 15.48 9.66
C GLU A 209 -16.83 15.65 8.15
N ASP A 210 -17.33 16.82 7.73
CA ASP A 210 -17.56 17.11 6.32
C ASP A 210 -16.25 17.39 5.58
N ASN A 211 -15.96 16.62 4.55
CA ASN A 211 -14.80 16.84 3.64
C ASN A 211 -14.79 18.25 3.02
N LYS A 212 -15.91 18.97 2.98
CA LYS A 212 -15.97 20.36 2.52
C LYS A 212 -15.18 21.33 3.40
N LYS A 213 -14.86 20.93 4.63
CA LYS A 213 -14.03 21.72 5.55
C LYS A 213 -12.53 21.49 5.37
N THR A 214 -12.14 20.51 4.56
CA THR A 214 -10.73 20.24 4.32
C THR A 214 -10.15 21.20 3.28
N PRO A 215 -8.90 21.66 3.46
CA PRO A 215 -8.28 22.59 2.53
C PRO A 215 -7.93 21.92 1.20
N THR A 216 -7.97 22.71 0.14
CA THR A 216 -7.37 22.35 -1.15
C THR A 216 -6.35 23.41 -1.49
N ILE A 217 -5.10 23.01 -1.68
CA ILE A 217 -4.00 23.91 -2.02
C ILE A 217 -3.71 23.74 -3.52
N LEU A 218 -3.99 24.79 -4.31
CA LEU A 218 -3.87 24.79 -5.77
C LEU A 218 -3.35 26.14 -6.27
N PRO A 219 -2.31 26.16 -7.05
CA PRO A 219 -1.01 25.56 -6.80
C PRO A 219 -0.22 26.41 -5.80
N PHE A 220 0.62 25.80 -5.00
CA PHE A 220 1.64 26.51 -4.24
C PHE A 220 2.95 26.43 -5.04
N ILE A 221 3.52 27.57 -5.42
CA ILE A 221 4.77 27.66 -6.16
C ILE A 221 5.76 28.49 -5.36
N GLU A 222 6.90 27.92 -5.07
CA GLU A 222 8.01 28.57 -4.41
C GLU A 222 9.26 28.48 -5.29
N TYR A 223 9.89 29.62 -5.54
CA TYR A 223 11.17 29.70 -6.22
C TYR A 223 12.18 30.40 -5.31
N ASN A 224 13.31 29.75 -5.08
CA ASN A 224 14.44 30.28 -4.35
C ASN A 224 15.60 30.48 -5.33
N SER A 225 16.12 31.71 -5.40
CA SER A 225 17.15 32.08 -6.35
C SER A 225 18.54 31.49 -6.05
N GLY A 226 18.68 30.82 -4.88
CA GLY A 226 19.99 30.44 -4.38
C GLY A 226 20.82 31.66 -3.92
N ASN A 227 22.04 31.40 -3.47
CA ASN A 227 22.95 32.43 -3.01
C ASN A 227 23.79 32.98 -4.17
N TYR A 228 23.73 34.28 -4.37
CA TYR A 228 24.59 34.97 -5.34
C TYR A 228 25.16 36.26 -4.77
N LYS A 229 26.30 36.69 -5.29
CA LYS A 229 26.99 37.89 -4.83
C LYS A 229 26.61 39.10 -5.69
N ILE A 230 26.17 40.16 -5.03
CA ILE A 230 26.06 41.50 -5.62
C ILE A 230 27.08 42.38 -4.95
N GLY A 231 28.20 42.64 -5.63
CA GLY A 231 29.32 43.38 -5.04
C GLY A 231 29.99 42.56 -3.93
N TYR A 232 29.96 43.05 -2.68
CA TYR A 232 30.54 42.38 -1.51
C TYR A 232 29.51 41.68 -0.62
N THR A 233 28.22 41.67 -1.00
CA THR A 233 27.12 41.08 -0.23
C THR A 233 26.61 39.79 -0.87
N ASP A 234 26.39 38.78 -0.03
CA ASP A 234 25.66 37.58 -0.41
C ASP A 234 24.15 37.90 -0.33
N THR A 235 23.44 37.55 -1.38
CA THR A 235 21.99 37.79 -1.51
C THR A 235 21.25 36.52 -1.90
N ASN A 236 20.04 36.37 -1.38
CA ASN A 236 19.11 35.29 -1.69
C ASN A 236 17.70 35.90 -1.81
N HIS A 237 16.94 35.45 -2.79
CA HIS A 237 15.55 35.87 -2.98
C HIS A 237 14.64 34.66 -3.06
N THR A 238 13.57 34.70 -2.28
CA THR A 238 12.50 33.69 -2.33
C THR A 238 11.24 34.36 -2.87
N LEU A 239 10.66 33.79 -3.89
CA LEU A 239 9.38 34.19 -4.44
C LEU A 239 8.37 33.08 -4.16
N VAL A 240 7.27 33.44 -3.52
CA VAL A 240 6.19 32.50 -3.17
C VAL A 240 4.91 32.96 -3.86
N TYR A 241 4.27 32.03 -4.56
CA TYR A 241 2.94 32.21 -5.12
C TYR A 241 2.01 31.13 -4.56
N TYR A 242 0.87 31.56 -4.05
CA TYR A 242 -0.21 30.70 -3.62
C TYR A 242 -1.55 31.29 -4.09
N ASN A 243 -2.50 30.42 -4.41
CA ASN A 243 -3.84 30.80 -4.84
C ASN A 243 -4.87 30.28 -3.84
#